data_1ac6739f133b2b97550c3dc5b935787e
#
_entry.id   1ac6739f133b2b97550c3dc5b935787e
#
_cell.length_a   1.000
_cell.length_b   1.000
_cell.length_c   1.000
_cell.angle_alpha   90.00
_cell.angle_beta   90.00
_cell.angle_gamma   90.00
#
_symmetry.space_group_name_H-M   'P 1'
#
loop_
_entity.id
_entity.type
_entity.pdbx_description
1 polymer ?
#
loop_
_entity_poly.entity_id
_entity_poly.type
_entity_poly.pdbx_seq_one_letter_code
_entity_poly.pdbx_strand_id
1 'polypeptide(L)'
;MILLDTNVLSALMQAEPERAVLGWLDRQSPEDIWTTSVSIFEVRFGLARLPKGRRREALEANFQALVDEDLMSRVAPFDRAAAEAAGIIAARREIAGRPVDVRDTQIAGIAVARRARIATRNLRHFEDLEGPVINPWEA
;
A
#
# COMPACT_ATOMS: atom_id res chain seq x y z
N MET A 1 -13.04 -3.65 0.06
CA MET A 1 -11.89 -2.73 -0.13
C MET A 1 -10.59 -3.49 0.07
N ILE A 2 -9.67 -3.34 -0.87
CA ILE A 2 -8.33 -3.91 -0.82
C ILE A 2 -7.35 -2.75 -0.93
N LEU A 3 -6.47 -2.61 0.06
CA LEU A 3 -5.47 -1.55 0.09
C LEU A 3 -4.17 -2.08 -0.51
N LEU A 4 -3.72 -1.47 -1.60
CA LEU A 4 -2.42 -1.79 -2.20
C LEU A 4 -1.31 -1.14 -1.38
N ASP A 5 -0.41 -1.96 -0.84
CA ASP A 5 0.76 -1.49 -0.13
C ASP A 5 1.79 -0.90 -1.10
N THR A 6 2.75 -0.18 -0.57
CA THR A 6 3.77 0.53 -1.33
C THR A 6 4.49 -0.35 -2.35
N ASN A 7 4.88 -1.58 -1.96
CA ASN A 7 5.57 -2.48 -2.88
C ASN A 7 4.71 -2.91 -4.07
N VAL A 8 3.40 -2.99 -3.90
CA VAL A 8 2.49 -3.30 -5.01
C VAL A 8 2.39 -2.11 -5.96
N LEU A 9 2.27 -0.89 -5.43
CA LEU A 9 2.30 0.33 -6.25
C LEU A 9 3.60 0.42 -7.04
N SER A 10 4.73 0.16 -6.37
CA SER A 10 6.05 0.21 -7.01
C SER A 10 6.16 -0.80 -8.15
N ALA A 11 5.60 -1.99 -8.00
CA ALA A 11 5.57 -2.99 -9.06
C ALA A 11 4.71 -2.55 -10.25
N LEU A 12 3.55 -1.96 -9.97
CA LEU A 12 2.60 -1.53 -11.01
C LEU A 12 3.07 -0.31 -11.81
N MET A 13 3.90 0.55 -11.23
CA MET A 13 4.35 1.76 -11.91
C MET A 13 5.59 1.55 -12.80
N GLN A 14 6.17 0.36 -12.82
CA GLN A 14 7.28 0.03 -13.71
C GLN A 14 6.82 0.04 -15.17
N ALA A 15 7.76 0.27 -16.11
CA ALA A 15 7.48 0.20 -17.53
C ALA A 15 6.93 -1.18 -17.95
N GLU A 16 7.47 -2.23 -17.34
CA GLU A 16 7.04 -3.62 -17.54
C GLU A 16 6.67 -4.23 -16.17
N PRO A 17 5.42 -4.04 -15.70
CA PRO A 17 4.98 -4.62 -14.44
C PRO A 17 5.03 -6.14 -14.45
N GLU A 18 5.25 -6.74 -13.28
CA GLU A 18 5.26 -8.19 -13.14
C GLU A 18 3.91 -8.81 -13.49
N ARG A 19 3.94 -9.86 -14.30
CA ARG A 19 2.73 -10.53 -14.81
C ARG A 19 1.85 -11.07 -13.70
N ALA A 20 2.45 -11.62 -12.65
CA ALA A 20 1.70 -12.18 -11.52
C ALA A 20 0.84 -11.11 -10.84
N VAL A 21 1.42 -9.93 -10.61
CA VAL A 21 0.73 -8.80 -9.97
C VAL A 21 -0.38 -8.26 -10.86
N LEU A 22 -0.09 -8.06 -12.14
CA LEU A 22 -1.11 -7.63 -13.12
C LEU A 22 -2.26 -8.63 -13.21
N GLY A 23 -1.96 -9.92 -13.31
CA GLY A 23 -2.97 -10.97 -13.40
C GLY A 23 -3.84 -11.03 -12.17
N TRP A 24 -3.24 -10.87 -10.98
CA TRP A 24 -4.01 -10.77 -9.75
C TRP A 24 -4.93 -9.56 -9.75
N LEU A 25 -4.40 -8.39 -10.13
CA LEU A 25 -5.16 -7.14 -10.17
C LEU A 25 -6.35 -7.24 -11.14
N ASP A 26 -6.12 -7.81 -12.32
CA ASP A 26 -7.16 -7.97 -13.34
C ASP A 26 -8.33 -8.85 -12.89
N ARG A 27 -8.11 -9.73 -11.91
CA ARG A 27 -9.16 -10.56 -11.33
C ARG A 27 -9.98 -9.87 -10.26
N GLN A 28 -9.60 -8.66 -9.85
CA GLN A 28 -10.31 -7.90 -8.83
C GLN A 28 -11.33 -6.96 -9.46
N SER A 29 -12.39 -6.64 -8.72
CA SER A 29 -13.30 -5.58 -9.12
C SER A 29 -12.61 -4.22 -8.95
N PRO A 30 -12.52 -3.41 -10.01
CA PRO A 30 -11.78 -2.14 -9.95
C PRO A 30 -12.15 -1.23 -8.78
N GLU A 31 -13.44 -1.15 -8.47
CA GLU A 31 -13.95 -0.30 -7.38
C GLU A 31 -13.50 -0.75 -5.99
N ASP A 32 -13.05 -2.00 -5.84
CA ASP A 32 -12.53 -2.51 -4.57
C ASP A 32 -11.06 -2.16 -4.34
N ILE A 33 -10.37 -1.73 -5.39
CA ILE A 33 -8.92 -1.47 -5.33
C ILE A 33 -8.67 -0.02 -4.93
N TRP A 34 -7.94 0.11 -3.83
CA TRP A 34 -7.56 1.38 -3.21
C TRP A 34 -6.07 1.36 -2.87
N THR A 35 -5.53 2.49 -2.52
CA THR A 35 -4.26 2.58 -1.80
C THR A 35 -4.45 3.49 -0.60
N THR A 36 -3.37 3.86 0.08
CA THR A 36 -3.42 4.73 1.25
C THR A 36 -2.60 5.99 1.04
N SER A 37 -2.93 7.05 1.77
CA SER A 37 -2.12 8.27 1.77
C SER A 37 -0.70 8.03 2.26
N VAL A 38 -0.50 7.03 3.14
CA VAL A 38 0.83 6.63 3.61
C VAL A 38 1.66 6.04 2.47
N SER A 39 1.06 5.16 1.66
CA SER A 39 1.75 4.58 0.49
C SER A 39 2.04 5.65 -0.58
N ILE A 40 1.16 6.62 -0.77
CA ILE A 40 1.43 7.78 -1.63
C ILE A 40 2.68 8.52 -1.15
N PHE A 41 2.75 8.81 0.15
CA PHE A 41 3.93 9.45 0.75
C PHE A 41 5.20 8.63 0.49
N GLU A 42 5.17 7.32 0.73
CA GLU A 42 6.33 6.47 0.55
C GLU A 42 6.84 6.44 -0.90
N VAL A 43 5.92 6.31 -1.85
CA VAL A 43 6.29 6.31 -3.28
C VAL A 43 6.86 7.68 -3.67
N ARG A 44 6.24 8.77 -3.29
CA ARG A 44 6.73 10.13 -3.57
C ARG A 44 8.09 10.38 -2.97
N PHE A 45 8.31 9.94 -1.74
CA PHE A 45 9.62 10.02 -1.09
C PHE A 45 10.68 9.26 -1.88
N GLY A 46 10.37 8.01 -2.28
CA GLY A 46 11.28 7.20 -3.08
C GLY A 46 11.60 7.83 -4.44
N LEU A 47 10.60 8.35 -5.14
CA LEU A 47 10.79 9.02 -6.42
C LEU A 47 11.63 10.30 -6.28
N ALA A 48 11.38 11.10 -5.25
CA ALA A 48 12.11 12.34 -5.00
C ALA A 48 13.60 12.10 -4.70
N ARG A 49 13.96 10.91 -4.24
CA ARG A 49 15.35 10.52 -3.97
C ARG A 49 16.10 10.04 -5.20
N LEU A 50 15.41 9.70 -6.27
CA LEU A 50 16.07 9.28 -7.51
C LEU A 50 16.78 10.46 -8.16
N PRO A 51 17.91 10.21 -8.86
CA PRO A 51 18.53 11.24 -9.67
C PRO A 51 17.55 11.82 -10.69
N LYS A 52 17.61 13.12 -10.93
CA LYS A 52 16.83 13.76 -11.98
C LYS A 52 17.19 13.16 -13.33
N GLY A 53 16.21 12.91 -14.18
CA GLY A 53 16.40 12.34 -15.50
C GLY A 53 15.17 11.63 -16.02
N ARG A 54 15.33 10.98 -17.16
CA ARG A 54 14.23 10.34 -17.88
C ARG A 54 13.57 9.21 -17.10
N ARG A 55 14.36 8.41 -16.37
CA ARG A 55 13.82 7.30 -15.59
C ARG A 55 12.90 7.81 -14.49
N ARG A 56 13.33 8.82 -13.74
CA ARG A 56 12.52 9.42 -12.69
C ARG A 56 11.24 10.02 -13.25
N GLU A 57 11.36 10.78 -14.35
CA GLU A 57 10.21 11.40 -15.01
C GLU A 57 9.20 10.37 -15.49
N ALA A 58 9.68 9.27 -16.08
CA ALA A 58 8.81 8.17 -16.52
C ALA A 58 8.08 7.50 -15.36
N LEU A 59 8.79 7.22 -14.26
CA LEU A 59 8.19 6.63 -13.07
C LEU A 59 7.19 7.57 -12.40
N GLU A 60 7.50 8.86 -12.35
CA GLU A 60 6.56 9.87 -11.81
C GLU A 60 5.28 9.94 -12.65
N ALA A 61 5.40 9.91 -13.98
CA ALA A 61 4.26 9.92 -14.88
C ALA A 61 3.43 8.63 -14.74
N ASN A 62 4.08 7.47 -14.64
CA ASN A 62 3.41 6.19 -14.45
C ASN A 62 2.67 6.14 -13.11
N PHE A 63 3.29 6.65 -12.07
CA PHE A 63 2.66 6.71 -10.75
C PHE A 63 1.44 7.63 -10.75
N GLN A 64 1.56 8.80 -11.37
CA GLN A 64 0.46 9.75 -11.50
C GLN A 64 -0.73 9.11 -12.21
N ALA A 65 -0.47 8.43 -13.34
CA ALA A 65 -1.51 7.73 -14.10
C ALA A 65 -2.13 6.59 -13.29
N LEU A 66 -1.33 5.82 -12.55
CA LEU A 66 -1.81 4.74 -11.69
C LEU A 66 -2.81 5.27 -10.67
N VAL A 67 -2.48 6.35 -9.98
CA VAL A 67 -3.34 6.91 -8.93
C VAL A 67 -4.59 7.57 -9.52
N ASP A 68 -4.42 8.40 -10.53
CA ASP A 68 -5.52 9.23 -11.07
C ASP A 68 -6.46 8.45 -11.99
N GLU A 69 -5.91 7.57 -12.81
CA GLU A 69 -6.67 6.85 -13.82
C GLU A 69 -7.06 5.44 -13.39
N ASP A 70 -6.09 4.61 -13.05
CA ASP A 70 -6.37 3.20 -12.71
C ASP A 70 -7.07 3.06 -11.38
N LEU A 71 -6.62 3.79 -10.37
CA LEU A 71 -7.26 3.82 -9.04
C LEU A 71 -8.39 4.84 -8.94
N MET A 72 -8.56 5.70 -9.94
CA MET A 72 -9.57 6.77 -9.93
C MET A 72 -9.53 7.58 -8.64
N SER A 73 -8.34 7.89 -8.17
CA SER A 73 -8.08 8.62 -6.91
C SER A 73 -8.66 7.96 -5.65
N ARG A 74 -8.86 6.63 -5.67
CA ARG A 74 -9.29 5.89 -4.48
C ARG A 74 -8.13 5.74 -3.51
N VAL A 75 -7.93 6.75 -2.69
CA VAL A 75 -6.87 6.83 -1.68
C VAL A 75 -7.51 6.94 -0.30
N ALA A 76 -7.31 5.93 0.54
CA ALA A 76 -7.78 5.93 1.92
C ALA A 76 -6.85 6.80 2.78
N PRO A 77 -7.34 7.85 3.43
CA PRO A 77 -6.50 8.73 4.23
C PRO A 77 -6.16 8.13 5.59
N PHE A 78 -5.00 8.53 6.11
CA PHE A 78 -4.65 8.29 7.51
C PHE A 78 -5.36 9.35 8.36
N ASP A 79 -6.65 9.13 8.57
CA ASP A 79 -7.52 10.03 9.32
C ASP A 79 -7.51 9.70 10.83
N ARG A 80 -8.39 10.38 11.58
CA ARG A 80 -8.46 10.18 13.04
C ARG A 80 -8.75 8.74 13.42
N ALA A 81 -9.72 8.10 12.77
CA ALA A 81 -10.07 6.71 13.08
C ALA A 81 -8.90 5.76 12.82
N ALA A 82 -8.20 5.96 11.70
CA ALA A 82 -7.00 5.20 11.37
C ALA A 82 -5.87 5.45 12.38
N ALA A 83 -5.68 6.69 12.81
CA ALA A 83 -4.66 7.05 13.79
C ALA A 83 -4.93 6.40 15.15
N GLU A 84 -6.16 6.39 15.60
CA GLU A 84 -6.56 5.73 16.86
C GLU A 84 -6.31 4.22 16.79
N ALA A 85 -6.71 3.59 15.69
CA ALA A 85 -6.44 2.15 15.46
C ALA A 85 -4.94 1.87 15.39
N ALA A 86 -4.18 2.68 14.68
CA ALA A 86 -2.72 2.52 14.55
C ALA A 86 -2.01 2.64 15.90
N GLY A 87 -2.44 3.56 16.76
CA GLY A 87 -1.89 3.73 18.10
C GLY A 87 -2.05 2.47 18.95
N ILE A 88 -3.22 1.84 18.90
CA ILE A 88 -3.48 0.58 19.60
C ILE A 88 -2.61 -0.55 19.04
N ILE A 89 -2.50 -0.66 17.72
CA ILE A 89 -1.67 -1.66 17.07
C ILE A 89 -0.20 -1.47 17.45
N ALA A 90 0.29 -0.23 17.43
CA ALA A 90 1.67 0.10 17.79
C ALA A 90 1.99 -0.35 19.23
N ALA A 91 1.09 -0.08 20.18
CA ALA A 91 1.26 -0.48 21.57
C ALA A 91 1.30 -2.01 21.73
N ARG A 92 0.42 -2.73 21.04
CA ARG A 92 0.41 -4.20 21.06
C ARG A 92 1.71 -4.78 20.50
N ARG A 93 2.21 -4.22 19.41
CA ARG A 93 3.45 -4.65 18.76
C ARG A 93 4.65 -4.42 19.66
N GLU A 94 4.69 -3.28 20.35
CA GLU A 94 5.76 -2.98 21.31
C GLU A 94 5.74 -3.96 22.47
N ILE A 95 4.58 -4.23 23.07
CA ILE A 95 4.43 -5.19 24.17
C ILE A 95 4.84 -6.60 23.71
N ALA A 96 4.51 -6.99 22.50
CA ALA A 96 4.86 -8.29 21.94
C ALA A 96 6.35 -8.40 21.55
N GLY A 97 7.13 -7.31 21.68
CA GLY A 97 8.53 -7.28 21.26
C GLY A 97 8.68 -7.38 19.75
N ARG A 98 7.72 -6.85 19.01
CA ARG A 98 7.63 -6.97 17.56
C ARG A 98 7.75 -5.61 16.90
N PRO A 99 8.99 -5.11 16.67
CA PRO A 99 9.19 -3.81 16.05
C PRO A 99 8.81 -3.87 14.57
N VAL A 100 7.82 -3.08 14.19
CA VAL A 100 7.40 -2.90 12.80
C VAL A 100 7.49 -1.41 12.48
N ASP A 101 7.93 -1.10 11.27
CA ASP A 101 8.03 0.28 10.79
C ASP A 101 6.73 1.05 11.07
N VAL A 102 6.87 2.32 11.47
CA VAL A 102 5.73 3.16 11.81
C VAL A 102 4.75 3.31 10.64
N ARG A 103 5.26 3.36 9.42
CA ARG A 103 4.42 3.52 8.22
C ARG A 103 3.57 2.28 7.98
N ASP A 104 4.13 1.08 8.18
CA ASP A 104 3.36 -0.16 8.09
C ASP A 104 2.28 -0.23 9.19
N THR A 105 2.58 0.27 10.37
CA THR A 105 1.59 0.38 11.45
C THR A 105 0.47 1.37 11.10
N GLN A 106 0.80 2.46 10.45
CA GLN A 106 -0.21 3.43 9.97
C GLN A 106 -1.10 2.82 8.90
N ILE A 107 -0.54 2.08 7.95
CA ILE A 107 -1.30 1.34 6.94
C ILE A 107 -2.22 0.31 7.61
N ALA A 108 -1.71 -0.42 8.59
CA ALA A 108 -2.51 -1.35 9.38
C ALA A 108 -3.68 -0.66 10.07
N GLY A 109 -3.47 0.54 10.62
CA GLY A 109 -4.51 1.35 11.24
C GLY A 109 -5.61 1.74 10.25
N ILE A 110 -5.23 2.13 9.04
CA ILE A 110 -6.20 2.44 7.97
C ILE A 110 -7.03 1.19 7.64
N ALA A 111 -6.37 0.05 7.48
CA ALA A 111 -7.03 -1.22 7.16
C ALA A 111 -8.04 -1.62 8.25
N VAL A 112 -7.65 -1.54 9.51
CA VAL A 112 -8.53 -1.88 10.65
C VAL A 112 -9.72 -0.94 10.71
N ALA A 113 -9.48 0.38 10.61
CA ALA A 113 -10.54 1.38 10.68
C ALA A 113 -11.57 1.22 9.56
N ARG A 114 -11.15 0.78 8.39
CA ARG A 114 -12.02 0.61 7.22
C ARG A 114 -12.46 -0.83 6.98
N ARG A 115 -12.03 -1.77 7.80
CA ARG A 115 -12.27 -3.20 7.62
C ARG A 115 -11.83 -3.67 6.24
N ALA A 116 -10.68 -3.15 5.79
CA ALA A 116 -10.12 -3.45 4.49
C ALA A 116 -9.11 -4.59 4.58
N ARG A 117 -8.91 -5.28 3.47
CA ARG A 117 -7.81 -6.23 3.29
C ARG A 117 -6.58 -5.48 2.79
N ILE A 118 -5.40 -6.04 3.03
CA ILE A 118 -4.13 -5.47 2.57
C ILE A 118 -3.53 -6.40 1.51
N ALA A 119 -3.11 -5.83 0.38
CA ALA A 119 -2.33 -6.53 -0.63
C ALA A 119 -0.88 -6.07 -0.52
N THR A 120 0.01 -6.99 -0.20
CA THR A 120 1.43 -6.70 0.05
C THR A 120 2.30 -7.94 -0.18
N ARG A 121 3.56 -7.71 -0.51
CA ARG A 121 4.58 -8.77 -0.51
C ARG A 121 5.10 -9.06 0.89
N ASN A 122 5.01 -8.09 1.80
CA ASN A 122 5.53 -8.16 3.16
C ASN A 122 4.47 -8.68 4.15
N LEU A 123 4.05 -9.91 4.00
CA LEU A 123 3.01 -10.52 4.84
C LEU A 123 3.31 -10.43 6.34
N ARG A 124 4.58 -10.58 6.72
CA ARG A 124 5.02 -10.53 8.12
C ARG A 124 4.68 -9.23 8.83
N HIS A 125 4.65 -8.11 8.10
CA HIS A 125 4.38 -6.80 8.69
C HIS A 125 2.91 -6.65 9.12
N PHE A 126 2.04 -7.55 8.67
CA PHE A 126 0.59 -7.46 8.89
C PHE A 126 -0.04 -8.76 9.39
N GLU A 127 0.75 -9.77 9.71
CA GLU A 127 0.23 -11.09 10.11
C GLU A 127 -0.46 -11.07 11.49
N ASP A 128 -0.23 -10.04 12.29
CA ASP A 128 -0.88 -9.84 13.59
C ASP A 128 -2.28 -9.21 13.47
N LEU A 129 -2.71 -8.84 12.26
CA LEU A 129 -4.04 -8.32 12.03
C LEU A 129 -5.06 -9.45 11.86
N GLU A 130 -6.30 -9.20 12.26
CA GLU A 130 -7.40 -10.17 12.11
C GLU A 130 -7.84 -10.34 10.66
N GLY A 131 -7.68 -9.28 9.85
CA GLY A 131 -8.09 -9.29 8.45
C GLY A 131 -7.14 -10.06 7.55
N PRO A 132 -7.62 -10.56 6.40
CA PRO A 132 -6.76 -11.28 5.47
C PRO A 132 -5.74 -10.35 4.80
N VAL A 133 -4.53 -10.88 4.65
CA VAL A 133 -3.43 -10.24 3.93
C VAL A 133 -3.15 -11.07 2.68
N ILE A 134 -3.08 -10.40 1.54
CA ILE A 134 -2.93 -11.03 0.23
C ILE A 134 -1.57 -10.71 -0.34
N ASN A 135 -0.86 -11.73 -0.83
CA ASN A 135 0.36 -11.52 -1.60
C ASN A 135 0.03 -11.62 -3.11
N PRO A 136 -0.01 -10.51 -3.86
CA PRO A 136 -0.34 -10.52 -5.28
C PRO A 136 0.63 -11.33 -6.15
N TRP A 137 1.86 -11.56 -5.70
CA TRP A 137 2.85 -12.37 -6.42
C TRP A 137 2.54 -13.86 -6.39
N GLU A 138 1.78 -14.32 -5.39
CA GLU A 138 1.51 -15.74 -5.15
C GLU A 138 0.01 -16.09 -5.23
N ALA A 139 -0.82 -15.11 -5.39
CA ALA A 139 -2.28 -15.30 -5.37
C ALA A 139 -2.87 -15.76 -6.71
#